data_55432c5c93b44893736374061a09cd3f
#
_entry.id   55432c5c93b44893736374061a09cd3f
#
_cell.length_a   1.000
_cell.length_b   1.000
_cell.length_c   1.000
_cell.angle_alpha   90.00
_cell.angle_beta   90.00
_cell.angle_gamma   90.00
#
_symmetry.space_group_name_H-M   'P 1'
#
loop_
_entity.id
_entity.type
_entity.pdbx_description
1 polymer ?
#
loop_
_entity_poly.entity_id
_entity_poly.type
_entity_poly.pdbx_seq_one_letter_code
_entity_poly.pdbx_strand_id
1 'polypeptide(L)'
;MRIPRSWVNDFVDLSGITDEVIADAFVRVGFEVEDVIKQGADLSGPLVVARVIAIEELAEHKKPIRYVELDCNEGQTRFVICGARNFEVNDLIVAALPGAVLPGNFAISARETYGKTSNGMICSAKELGLGDDHSGIIVLAEGSASVGQDAIELLQINDTIFDIAVNPDRGYALSIRGAAREIAGALNLNFTDPIAHAKSLSFAEAGTATSIKISDGAMVAVLRSLDSFNPKAPSPIWLSRRVEKVGMRSISLAVDVTNYVMVELGQPLHAFDRAKIVDGLEITYAVDKTKFKTLDNQERVLASSDLVVRDSKQVLALAGTMGGLDSEITDSTTSIAIEAVRFDPIAIAKNSRRHKLSTEASRRLERGVDPSLAEFASARAAELMIA
;
A
#
# COMPACT_ATOMS: atom_id res chain seq x y z
N MET A 1 10.41 10.57 -4.57
CA MET A 1 9.95 9.21 -4.20
C MET A 1 10.36 8.92 -2.79
N ARG A 2 9.43 8.48 -1.96
CA ARG A 2 9.70 8.17 -0.55
C ARG A 2 10.32 6.79 -0.41
N ILE A 3 11.44 6.72 0.28
CA ILE A 3 12.24 5.50 0.49
C ILE A 3 12.36 5.27 2.00
N PRO A 4 11.55 4.37 2.61
CA PRO A 4 11.69 4.01 4.02
C PRO A 4 12.99 3.24 4.25
N ARG A 5 13.80 3.69 5.22
CA ARG A 5 15.04 3.04 5.63
C ARG A 5 14.83 1.58 6.02
N SER A 6 13.76 1.33 6.79
CA SER A 6 13.41 -0.03 7.23
C SER A 6 13.21 -0.99 6.04
N TRP A 7 12.61 -0.50 4.94
CA TRP A 7 12.39 -1.34 3.75
C TRP A 7 13.67 -1.55 2.94
N VAL A 8 14.55 -0.54 2.83
CA VAL A 8 15.87 -0.70 2.21
C VAL A 8 16.70 -1.71 2.99
N ASN A 9 16.58 -1.72 4.32
CA ASN A 9 17.33 -2.62 5.20
C ASN A 9 17.02 -4.11 4.97
N ASP A 10 15.89 -4.45 4.36
CA ASP A 10 15.60 -5.84 3.94
C ASP A 10 16.57 -6.33 2.85
N PHE A 11 17.17 -5.42 2.09
CA PHE A 11 18.00 -5.74 0.92
C PHE A 11 19.46 -5.33 1.08
N VAL A 12 19.75 -4.43 2.00
CA VAL A 12 21.10 -3.91 2.30
C VAL A 12 21.22 -3.74 3.82
N ASP A 13 22.17 -4.41 4.45
CA ASP A 13 22.40 -4.21 5.88
C ASP A 13 22.90 -2.78 6.15
N LEU A 14 22.04 -1.97 6.74
CA LEU A 14 22.30 -0.58 7.13
C LEU A 14 22.65 -0.43 8.61
N SER A 15 22.95 -1.53 9.32
CA SER A 15 23.32 -1.51 10.72
C SER A 15 24.57 -0.65 10.92
N GLY A 16 24.51 0.28 11.88
CA GLY A 16 25.60 1.21 12.17
C GLY A 16 25.83 2.34 11.15
N ILE A 17 25.04 2.40 10.09
CA ILE A 17 25.05 3.52 9.12
C ILE A 17 24.09 4.59 9.59
N THR A 18 24.53 5.85 9.67
CA THR A 18 23.64 6.96 10.06
C THR A 18 22.78 7.42 8.87
N ASP A 19 21.68 8.10 9.16
CA ASP A 19 20.79 8.60 8.11
C ASP A 19 21.45 9.68 7.24
N GLU A 20 22.37 10.46 7.81
CA GLU A 20 23.16 11.45 7.08
C GLU A 20 24.05 10.78 6.03
N VAL A 21 24.69 9.65 6.40
CA VAL A 21 25.53 8.88 5.49
C VAL A 21 24.70 8.27 4.33
N ILE A 22 23.47 7.83 4.63
CA ILE A 22 22.55 7.32 3.61
C ILE A 22 22.08 8.44 2.67
N ALA A 23 21.73 9.61 3.22
CA ALA A 23 21.35 10.79 2.43
C ALA A 23 22.48 11.23 1.51
N ASP A 24 23.72 11.31 2.04
CA ASP A 24 24.92 11.63 1.25
C ASP A 24 25.21 10.56 0.17
N ALA A 25 24.90 9.29 0.44
CA ALA A 25 25.04 8.22 -0.54
C ALA A 25 24.08 8.43 -1.71
N PHE A 26 22.83 8.79 -1.48
CA PHE A 26 21.89 9.16 -2.55
C PHE A 26 22.40 10.32 -3.40
N VAL A 27 22.91 11.39 -2.77
CA VAL A 27 23.48 12.55 -3.48
C VAL A 27 24.68 12.14 -4.34
N ARG A 28 25.60 11.33 -3.79
CA ARG A 28 26.78 10.85 -4.51
C ARG A 28 26.46 10.05 -5.77
N VAL A 29 25.38 9.28 -5.76
CA VAL A 29 24.93 8.53 -6.95
C VAL A 29 23.97 9.33 -7.83
N GLY A 30 23.78 10.64 -7.54
CA GLY A 30 23.09 11.61 -8.39
C GLY A 30 21.58 11.68 -8.21
N PHE A 31 21.07 11.36 -7.01
CA PHE A 31 19.71 11.70 -6.61
C PHE A 31 19.72 12.96 -5.76
N GLU A 32 18.72 13.81 -5.94
CA GLU A 32 18.45 14.91 -5.02
C GLU A 32 17.64 14.36 -3.85
N VAL A 33 18.07 14.65 -2.62
CA VAL A 33 17.32 14.36 -1.40
C VAL A 33 16.51 15.59 -1.06
N GLU A 34 15.21 15.53 -1.30
CA GLU A 34 14.28 16.67 -1.08
C GLU A 34 13.94 16.81 0.40
N ASP A 35 13.83 15.68 1.13
CA ASP A 35 13.54 15.69 2.57
C ASP A 35 14.04 14.40 3.25
N VAL A 36 14.27 14.47 4.57
CA VAL A 36 14.58 13.34 5.44
C VAL A 36 13.61 13.34 6.62
N ILE A 37 12.53 12.58 6.50
CA ILE A 37 11.42 12.55 7.44
C ILE A 37 11.71 11.55 8.54
N LYS A 38 11.78 12.01 9.79
CA LYS A 38 11.92 11.16 10.99
C LYS A 38 10.53 10.81 11.53
N GLN A 39 9.90 9.78 10.97
CA GLN A 39 8.58 9.34 11.40
C GLN A 39 8.65 8.74 12.82
N GLY A 40 7.73 9.13 13.70
CA GLY A 40 7.64 8.64 15.08
C GLY A 40 8.65 9.23 16.06
N ALA A 41 9.54 10.16 15.64
CA ALA A 41 10.56 10.74 16.51
C ALA A 41 10.00 11.55 17.69
N ASP A 42 8.80 12.07 17.56
CA ASP A 42 8.07 12.84 18.57
C ASP A 42 7.01 12.02 19.31
N LEU A 43 7.01 10.68 19.13
CA LEU A 43 6.11 9.75 19.81
C LEU A 43 6.90 8.90 20.81
N SER A 44 6.41 8.79 22.03
CA SER A 44 7.07 8.00 23.07
C SER A 44 6.10 7.53 24.16
N GLY A 45 6.57 6.61 25.01
CA GLY A 45 5.81 6.09 26.14
C GLY A 45 4.87 4.94 25.77
N PRO A 46 3.96 4.55 26.69
CA PRO A 46 3.17 3.34 26.54
C PRO A 46 2.03 3.53 25.51
N LEU A 47 2.24 2.97 24.33
CA LEU A 47 1.23 2.81 23.27
C LEU A 47 1.01 1.32 23.07
N VAL A 48 -0.19 0.83 23.35
CA VAL A 48 -0.47 -0.61 23.41
C VAL A 48 -1.68 -1.01 22.59
N VAL A 49 -1.70 -2.27 22.18
CA VAL A 49 -2.92 -2.90 21.66
C VAL A 49 -3.85 -3.19 22.85
N ALA A 50 -5.10 -2.75 22.75
CA ALA A 50 -6.11 -2.99 23.78
C ALA A 50 -7.34 -3.67 23.16
N ARG A 51 -8.07 -4.45 23.97
CA ARG A 51 -9.37 -5.02 23.60
C ARG A 51 -10.48 -4.19 24.21
N VAL A 52 -11.50 -3.90 23.43
CA VAL A 52 -12.73 -3.25 23.90
C VAL A 52 -13.57 -4.27 24.65
N ILE A 53 -13.77 -4.07 25.95
CA ILE A 53 -14.54 -4.96 26.83
C ILE A 53 -16.01 -4.55 26.91
N ALA A 54 -16.27 -3.24 27.07
CA ALA A 54 -17.60 -2.70 27.14
C ALA A 54 -17.67 -1.28 26.60
N ILE A 55 -18.84 -0.87 26.15
CA ILE A 55 -19.12 0.48 25.65
C ILE A 55 -20.39 0.99 26.32
N GLU A 56 -20.29 2.12 27.02
CA GLU A 56 -21.42 2.90 27.57
C GLU A 56 -21.63 4.14 26.70
N GLU A 57 -22.81 4.32 26.10
CA GLU A 57 -23.15 5.52 25.36
C GLU A 57 -23.56 6.65 26.34
N LEU A 58 -22.83 7.76 26.30
CA LEU A 58 -23.15 8.95 27.11
C LEU A 58 -24.11 9.86 26.32
N ALA A 59 -25.40 9.50 26.34
CA ALA A 59 -26.44 10.13 25.52
C ALA A 59 -26.81 11.57 25.93
N GLU A 60 -26.43 12.02 27.13
CA GLU A 60 -26.82 13.33 27.70
C GLU A 60 -26.06 14.53 27.07
N HIS A 61 -25.07 14.27 26.19
CA HIS A 61 -24.21 15.30 25.62
C HIS A 61 -24.59 15.63 24.17
N LYS A 62 -24.35 16.89 23.75
CA LYS A 62 -24.65 17.40 22.40
C LYS A 62 -23.91 16.63 21.27
N LYS A 63 -22.78 15.97 21.60
CA LYS A 63 -22.03 15.11 20.68
C LYS A 63 -22.14 13.67 21.20
N PRO A 64 -22.29 12.68 20.31
CA PRO A 64 -22.26 11.28 20.71
C PRO A 64 -20.88 10.94 21.25
N ILE A 65 -20.81 10.50 22.49
CA ILE A 65 -19.58 10.16 23.20
C ILE A 65 -19.77 8.79 23.83
N ARG A 66 -18.70 8.00 23.83
CA ARG A 66 -18.63 6.66 24.40
C ARG A 66 -17.67 6.65 25.59
N TYR A 67 -18.08 5.98 26.66
CA TYR A 67 -17.21 5.59 27.76
C TYR A 67 -16.87 4.13 27.57
N VAL A 68 -15.61 3.82 27.35
CA VAL A 68 -15.15 2.54 26.84
C VAL A 68 -14.27 1.87 27.88
N GLU A 69 -14.59 0.64 28.21
CA GLU A 69 -13.78 -0.21 29.07
C GLU A 69 -12.81 -1.00 28.20
N LEU A 70 -11.51 -0.94 28.53
CA LEU A 70 -10.40 -1.53 27.80
C LEU A 70 -9.64 -2.53 28.65
N ASP A 71 -9.34 -3.69 28.09
CA ASP A 71 -8.26 -4.56 28.56
C ASP A 71 -6.95 -4.20 27.85
N CYS A 72 -5.96 -3.78 28.61
CA CYS A 72 -4.62 -3.46 28.15
C CYS A 72 -3.58 -4.47 28.64
N ASN A 73 -4.02 -5.63 29.16
CA ASN A 73 -3.17 -6.69 29.77
C ASN A 73 -2.40 -6.21 31.04
N GLU A 74 -3.00 -5.33 31.84
CA GLU A 74 -2.39 -4.79 33.07
C GLU A 74 -2.94 -5.44 34.36
N GLY A 75 -3.75 -6.50 34.22
CA GLY A 75 -4.43 -7.16 35.37
C GLY A 75 -5.66 -6.41 35.89
N GLN A 76 -5.96 -5.23 35.35
CA GLN A 76 -7.16 -4.45 35.61
C GLN A 76 -7.57 -3.71 34.31
N THR A 77 -8.85 -3.43 34.17
CA THR A 77 -9.37 -2.70 33.01
C THR A 77 -9.16 -1.19 33.18
N ARG A 78 -9.12 -0.49 32.04
CA ARG A 78 -9.07 0.97 31.96
C ARG A 78 -10.33 1.51 31.33
N PHE A 79 -10.70 2.72 31.71
CA PHE A 79 -11.82 3.42 31.14
C PHE A 79 -11.33 4.66 30.38
N VAL A 80 -11.80 4.84 29.16
CA VAL A 80 -11.45 5.99 28.31
C VAL A 80 -12.69 6.57 27.65
N ILE A 81 -12.65 7.87 27.37
CA ILE A 81 -13.69 8.56 26.61
C ILE A 81 -13.28 8.65 25.16
N CYS A 82 -14.15 8.22 24.25
CA CYS A 82 -13.93 8.23 22.82
C CYS A 82 -15.12 8.79 22.05
N GLY A 83 -14.88 9.65 21.07
CA GLY A 83 -15.89 10.19 20.17
C GLY A 83 -16.09 9.40 18.88
N ALA A 84 -15.19 8.44 18.57
CA ALA A 84 -15.27 7.62 17.37
C ALA A 84 -16.38 6.56 17.47
N ARG A 85 -16.83 6.10 16.29
CA ARG A 85 -17.95 5.16 16.18
C ARG A 85 -17.64 3.92 15.34
N ASN A 86 -16.45 3.83 14.80
CA ASN A 86 -15.99 2.77 13.88
C ASN A 86 -15.45 1.54 14.61
N PHE A 87 -15.84 1.30 15.87
CA PHE A 87 -15.41 0.13 16.64
C PHE A 87 -16.54 -0.39 17.51
N GLU A 88 -16.45 -1.66 17.90
CA GLU A 88 -17.43 -2.38 18.70
C GLU A 88 -16.78 -3.15 19.85
N VAL A 89 -17.59 -3.78 20.70
CA VAL A 89 -17.13 -4.66 21.77
C VAL A 89 -16.40 -5.86 21.13
N ASN A 90 -15.28 -6.25 21.71
CA ASN A 90 -14.28 -7.24 21.28
C ASN A 90 -13.28 -6.78 20.23
N ASP A 91 -13.42 -5.60 19.64
CA ASP A 91 -12.41 -5.08 18.71
C ASP A 91 -11.06 -4.90 19.39
N LEU A 92 -9.98 -5.15 18.62
CA LEU A 92 -8.62 -4.75 18.96
C LEU A 92 -8.36 -3.34 18.45
N ILE A 93 -7.89 -2.47 19.34
CA ILE A 93 -7.63 -1.05 19.05
C ILE A 93 -6.27 -0.63 19.58
N VAL A 94 -5.83 0.56 19.21
CA VAL A 94 -4.59 1.15 19.73
C VAL A 94 -4.91 2.19 20.79
N ALA A 95 -4.35 2.01 21.98
CA ALA A 95 -4.53 2.89 23.15
C ALA A 95 -3.21 3.51 23.60
N ALA A 96 -3.19 4.84 23.73
CA ALA A 96 -2.14 5.58 24.42
C ALA A 96 -2.48 5.67 25.91
N LEU A 97 -1.59 5.15 26.75
CA LEU A 97 -1.77 5.14 28.20
C LEU A 97 -1.13 6.40 28.83
N PRO A 98 -1.49 6.76 30.08
CA PRO A 98 -0.87 7.87 30.79
C PRO A 98 0.66 7.72 30.83
N GLY A 99 1.37 8.80 30.48
CA GLY A 99 2.81 8.80 30.28
C GLY A 99 3.26 8.71 28.82
N ALA A 100 2.35 8.37 27.89
CA ALA A 100 2.63 8.50 26.47
C ALA A 100 2.67 9.98 26.05
N VAL A 101 3.51 10.28 25.05
CA VAL A 101 3.57 11.58 24.38
C VAL A 101 3.31 11.32 22.90
N LEU A 102 2.26 11.92 22.38
CA LEU A 102 1.88 11.83 20.96
C LEU A 102 2.47 13.00 20.16
N PRO A 103 2.49 12.92 18.82
CA PRO A 103 2.96 14.01 17.95
C PRO A 103 2.41 15.38 18.34
N GLY A 104 3.26 16.41 18.20
CA GLY A 104 2.96 17.75 18.66
C GLY A 104 3.10 17.96 20.18
N ASN A 105 3.87 17.10 20.85
CA ASN A 105 4.12 17.18 22.30
C ASN A 105 2.85 16.97 23.15
N PHE A 106 1.89 16.19 22.64
CA PHE A 106 0.62 15.95 23.33
C PHE A 106 0.75 14.83 24.37
N ALA A 107 0.96 15.25 25.65
CA ALA A 107 1.10 14.30 26.76
C ALA A 107 -0.25 13.71 27.19
N ILE A 108 -0.29 12.38 27.28
CA ILE A 108 -1.44 11.62 27.75
C ILE A 108 -1.42 11.52 29.27
N SER A 109 -2.51 11.91 29.88
CA SER A 109 -2.73 11.81 31.33
C SER A 109 -4.20 11.47 31.62
N ALA A 110 -4.46 10.96 32.82
CA ALA A 110 -5.82 10.78 33.30
C ALA A 110 -6.52 12.15 33.40
N ARG A 111 -7.74 12.24 32.90
CA ARG A 111 -8.53 13.49 32.85
C ARG A 111 -9.98 13.23 33.24
N GLU A 112 -10.58 14.14 33.98
CA GLU A 112 -12.02 14.16 34.16
C GLU A 112 -12.67 14.94 33.03
N THR A 113 -13.60 14.31 32.34
CA THR A 113 -14.38 14.93 31.29
C THR A 113 -15.76 14.24 31.17
N TYR A 114 -16.80 14.99 30.90
CA TYR A 114 -18.19 14.48 30.86
C TYR A 114 -18.62 13.74 32.13
N GLY A 115 -18.10 14.13 33.29
CA GLY A 115 -18.41 13.49 34.58
C GLY A 115 -17.82 12.12 34.81
N LYS A 116 -16.89 11.70 33.98
CA LYS A 116 -16.16 10.41 34.03
C LYS A 116 -14.65 10.62 33.97
N THR A 117 -13.88 9.72 34.55
CA THR A 117 -12.42 9.72 34.41
C THR A 117 -12.01 8.97 33.16
N SER A 118 -11.33 9.65 32.21
CA SER A 118 -10.66 9.03 31.07
C SER A 118 -9.21 8.76 31.42
N ASN A 119 -8.82 7.48 31.47
CA ASN A 119 -7.47 7.05 31.88
C ASN A 119 -6.65 6.58 30.68
N GLY A 120 -6.47 7.44 29.69
CA GLY A 120 -5.81 7.18 28.42
C GLY A 120 -6.59 7.74 27.24
N MET A 121 -6.19 7.34 26.04
CA MET A 121 -6.80 7.76 24.78
C MET A 121 -6.76 6.64 23.75
N ILE A 122 -7.86 6.39 23.05
CA ILE A 122 -7.88 5.51 21.87
C ILE A 122 -7.45 6.36 20.66
N CYS A 123 -6.52 5.85 19.85
CA CYS A 123 -5.83 6.65 18.84
C CYS A 123 -6.35 6.42 17.42
N SER A 124 -6.45 7.49 16.65
CA SER A 124 -6.57 7.48 15.18
C SER A 124 -5.19 7.47 14.51
N ALA A 125 -5.14 7.20 13.21
CA ALA A 125 -3.90 7.27 12.43
C ALA A 125 -3.27 8.67 12.50
N LYS A 126 -4.07 9.72 12.43
CA LYS A 126 -3.60 11.11 12.52
C LYS A 126 -2.92 11.43 13.85
N GLU A 127 -3.49 10.98 14.96
CA GLU A 127 -2.93 11.23 16.29
C GLU A 127 -1.59 10.55 16.50
N LEU A 128 -1.32 9.48 15.76
CA LEU A 128 -0.03 8.78 15.79
C LEU A 128 0.95 9.27 14.71
N GLY A 129 0.60 10.30 13.93
CA GLY A 129 1.43 10.78 12.83
C GLY A 129 1.56 9.79 11.65
N LEU A 130 0.58 8.88 11.50
CA LEU A 130 0.60 7.84 10.47
C LEU A 130 -0.14 8.23 9.18
N GLY A 131 -0.72 9.43 9.14
CA GLY A 131 -1.47 9.98 8.01
C GLY A 131 -2.49 11.00 8.48
N ASP A 132 -3.27 11.54 7.54
CA ASP A 132 -4.27 12.59 7.83
C ASP A 132 -5.65 12.05 8.22
N ASP A 133 -5.84 10.72 8.17
CA ASP A 133 -7.14 10.11 8.50
C ASP A 133 -7.45 10.24 9.99
N HIS A 134 -8.57 10.88 10.27
CA HIS A 134 -9.14 11.07 11.60
C HIS A 134 -10.66 10.80 11.60
N SER A 135 -11.17 10.10 10.59
CA SER A 135 -12.59 9.74 10.49
C SER A 135 -13.00 8.71 11.55
N GLY A 136 -12.02 7.99 12.10
CA GLY A 136 -12.18 7.00 13.15
C GLY A 136 -10.88 6.69 13.87
N ILE A 137 -10.94 5.74 14.78
CA ILE A 137 -9.76 5.18 15.46
C ILE A 137 -9.14 4.03 14.65
N ILE A 138 -7.92 3.63 15.00
CA ILE A 138 -7.29 2.43 14.44
C ILE A 138 -7.95 1.20 15.05
N VAL A 139 -8.60 0.39 14.21
CA VAL A 139 -9.13 -0.93 14.54
C VAL A 139 -8.26 -1.97 13.85
N LEU A 140 -7.76 -2.93 14.61
CA LEU A 140 -6.90 -4.00 14.11
C LEU A 140 -7.76 -5.24 13.79
N ALA A 141 -7.37 -6.00 12.76
CA ALA A 141 -8.05 -7.24 12.44
C ALA A 141 -7.95 -8.25 13.59
N GLU A 142 -9.00 -9.03 13.80
CA GLU A 142 -8.99 -10.09 14.83
C GLU A 142 -7.83 -11.07 14.56
N GLY A 143 -7.09 -11.40 15.62
CA GLY A 143 -5.92 -12.28 15.53
C GLY A 143 -4.64 -11.65 14.97
N SER A 144 -4.66 -10.39 14.53
CA SER A 144 -3.47 -9.72 13.96
C SER A 144 -2.48 -9.24 15.03
N ALA A 145 -2.90 -9.16 16.30
CA ALA A 145 -2.10 -8.69 17.41
C ALA A 145 -2.57 -9.29 18.74
N SER A 146 -1.72 -9.19 19.77
CA SER A 146 -2.03 -9.61 21.15
C SER A 146 -2.32 -8.40 22.03
N VAL A 147 -3.28 -8.54 22.97
CA VAL A 147 -3.57 -7.51 23.97
C VAL A 147 -2.33 -7.21 24.82
N GLY A 148 -2.01 -5.93 25.00
CA GLY A 148 -0.81 -5.47 25.68
C GLY A 148 0.45 -5.41 24.81
N GLN A 149 0.38 -5.84 23.54
CA GLN A 149 1.50 -5.73 22.61
C GLN A 149 1.86 -4.26 22.36
N ASP A 150 3.15 -3.95 22.25
CA ASP A 150 3.63 -2.61 21.89
C ASP A 150 3.14 -2.24 20.48
N ALA A 151 2.34 -1.17 20.41
CA ALA A 151 1.77 -0.72 19.16
C ALA A 151 2.76 0.12 18.33
N ILE A 152 3.82 0.70 18.92
CA ILE A 152 4.87 1.41 18.18
C ILE A 152 5.62 0.41 17.29
N GLU A 153 5.97 -0.74 17.86
CA GLU A 153 6.65 -1.81 17.13
C GLU A 153 5.72 -2.49 16.12
N LEU A 154 4.50 -2.88 16.55
CA LEU A 154 3.51 -3.54 15.70
C LEU A 154 3.20 -2.73 14.44
N LEU A 155 2.95 -1.42 14.59
CA LEU A 155 2.62 -0.52 13.49
C LEU A 155 3.88 0.01 12.78
N GLN A 156 5.08 -0.44 13.17
CA GLN A 156 6.34 0.02 12.60
C GLN A 156 6.40 1.55 12.51
N ILE A 157 6.02 2.26 13.59
CA ILE A 157 5.86 3.71 13.56
C ILE A 157 7.20 4.38 13.31
N ASN A 158 8.24 3.98 14.05
CA ASN A 158 9.56 4.59 13.96
C ASN A 158 10.27 4.21 12.65
N ASP A 159 10.56 5.21 11.83
CA ASP A 159 11.34 5.03 10.60
C ASP A 159 11.98 6.34 10.14
N THR A 160 12.99 6.24 9.27
CA THR A 160 13.49 7.36 8.51
C THR A 160 13.07 7.19 7.05
N ILE A 161 12.41 8.18 6.49
CA ILE A 161 11.94 8.17 5.11
C ILE A 161 12.72 9.23 4.32
N PHE A 162 13.49 8.78 3.34
CA PHE A 162 14.19 9.67 2.41
C PHE A 162 13.26 9.98 1.24
N ASP A 163 12.90 11.27 1.06
CA ASP A 163 12.19 11.69 -0.14
C ASP A 163 13.20 12.13 -1.19
N ILE A 164 13.29 11.38 -2.29
CA ILE A 164 14.27 11.61 -3.35
C ILE A 164 13.61 11.98 -4.67
N ALA A 165 14.19 12.94 -5.38
CA ALA A 165 13.85 13.23 -6.77
C ALA A 165 14.53 12.18 -7.68
N VAL A 166 13.72 11.49 -8.49
CA VAL A 166 14.21 10.50 -9.45
C VAL A 166 14.15 11.07 -10.86
N ASN A 167 15.30 11.21 -11.50
CA ASN A 167 15.39 11.71 -12.88
C ASN A 167 14.71 10.79 -13.89
N PRO A 168 14.18 11.31 -15.00
CA PRO A 168 13.44 10.53 -16.00
C PRO A 168 14.20 9.36 -16.62
N ASP A 169 15.52 9.45 -16.75
CA ASP A 169 16.41 8.41 -17.28
C ASP A 169 16.73 7.28 -16.29
N ARG A 170 16.32 7.46 -15.01
CA ARG A 170 16.55 6.49 -13.93
C ARG A 170 15.27 5.82 -13.47
N GLY A 171 14.40 5.41 -14.39
CA GLY A 171 13.10 4.79 -14.09
C GLY A 171 13.18 3.60 -13.11
N TYR A 172 14.25 2.81 -13.15
CA TYR A 172 14.50 1.69 -12.23
C TYR A 172 14.55 2.12 -10.74
N ALA A 173 14.97 3.34 -10.46
CA ALA A 173 15.06 3.88 -9.11
C ALA A 173 13.70 4.36 -8.55
N LEU A 174 12.63 4.27 -9.33
CA LEU A 174 11.26 4.38 -8.83
C LEU A 174 10.82 3.08 -8.10
N SER A 175 11.76 2.41 -7.43
CA SER A 175 11.54 1.20 -6.63
C SER A 175 12.50 1.14 -5.45
N ILE A 176 12.10 0.41 -4.40
CA ILE A 176 12.98 0.12 -3.26
C ILE A 176 14.18 -0.72 -3.72
N ARG A 177 13.94 -1.72 -4.58
CA ARG A 177 15.00 -2.53 -5.20
C ARG A 177 16.05 -1.66 -5.87
N GLY A 178 15.63 -0.70 -6.71
CA GLY A 178 16.54 0.21 -7.41
C GLY A 178 17.30 1.12 -6.45
N ALA A 179 16.62 1.75 -5.49
CA ALA A 179 17.24 2.60 -4.48
C ALA A 179 18.22 1.83 -3.60
N ALA A 180 17.85 0.64 -3.13
CA ALA A 180 18.72 -0.22 -2.32
C ALA A 180 20.00 -0.62 -3.06
N ARG A 181 19.89 -0.96 -4.34
CA ARG A 181 21.06 -1.29 -5.19
C ARG A 181 22.01 -0.11 -5.34
N GLU A 182 21.50 1.11 -5.52
CA GLU A 182 22.32 2.32 -5.61
C GLU A 182 23.01 2.64 -4.27
N ILE A 183 22.30 2.53 -3.14
CA ILE A 183 22.88 2.70 -1.80
C ILE A 183 23.97 1.67 -1.55
N ALA A 184 23.71 0.40 -1.86
CA ALA A 184 24.70 -0.67 -1.70
C ALA A 184 25.98 -0.39 -2.50
N GLY A 185 25.85 0.05 -3.76
CA GLY A 185 26.98 0.45 -4.59
C GLY A 185 27.72 1.67 -4.04
N ALA A 186 26.99 2.72 -3.59
CA ALA A 186 27.57 3.93 -3.04
C ALA A 186 28.37 3.70 -1.75
N LEU A 187 27.91 2.75 -0.91
CA LEU A 187 28.48 2.44 0.41
C LEU A 187 29.38 1.19 0.39
N ASN A 188 29.54 0.55 -0.77
CA ASN A 188 30.27 -0.71 -0.91
C ASN A 188 29.74 -1.81 0.03
N LEU A 189 28.42 -1.95 0.09
CA LEU A 189 27.70 -2.96 0.89
C LEU A 189 27.16 -4.08 -0.01
N ASN A 190 26.85 -5.21 0.59
CA ASN A 190 26.20 -6.31 -0.12
C ASN A 190 24.72 -5.95 -0.41
N PHE A 191 24.27 -6.26 -1.62
CA PHE A 191 22.88 -6.14 -2.05
C PHE A 191 22.25 -7.51 -2.22
N THR A 192 21.17 -7.76 -1.50
CA THR A 192 20.33 -8.96 -1.65
C THR A 192 19.16 -8.61 -2.59
N ASP A 193 19.20 -9.13 -3.82
CA ASP A 193 18.18 -8.82 -4.81
C ASP A 193 16.85 -9.55 -4.49
N PRO A 194 15.73 -8.84 -4.25
CA PRO A 194 14.41 -9.46 -3.98
C PRO A 194 13.91 -10.38 -5.10
N ILE A 195 14.42 -10.23 -6.32
CA ILE A 195 14.13 -11.14 -7.44
C ILE A 195 14.58 -12.58 -7.13
N ALA A 196 15.62 -12.77 -6.33
CA ALA A 196 16.08 -14.11 -5.96
C ALA A 196 14.99 -14.89 -5.21
N HIS A 197 14.24 -14.23 -4.32
CA HIS A 197 13.09 -14.81 -3.66
C HIS A 197 11.95 -15.12 -4.65
N ALA A 198 11.56 -14.15 -5.49
CA ALA A 198 10.50 -14.34 -6.48
C ALA A 198 10.81 -15.49 -7.47
N LYS A 199 12.08 -15.73 -7.83
CA LYS A 199 12.53 -16.86 -8.65
C LYS A 199 12.33 -18.22 -7.97
N SER A 200 12.35 -18.28 -6.64
CA SER A 200 12.19 -19.52 -5.89
C SER A 200 10.73 -19.95 -5.73
N LEU A 201 9.78 -19.06 -6.06
CA LEU A 201 8.36 -19.33 -5.93
C LEU A 201 7.88 -20.32 -7.00
N SER A 202 7.11 -21.30 -6.59
CA SER A 202 6.43 -22.23 -7.48
C SER A 202 4.95 -22.28 -7.11
N PHE A 203 4.11 -22.29 -8.14
CA PHE A 203 2.66 -22.35 -7.97
C PHE A 203 2.10 -23.56 -8.70
N ALA A 204 1.04 -24.17 -8.17
CA ALA A 204 0.28 -25.17 -8.90
C ALA A 204 -0.33 -24.52 -10.15
N GLU A 205 -0.40 -25.27 -11.24
CA GLU A 205 -1.09 -24.81 -12.45
C GLU A 205 -2.57 -24.57 -12.13
N ALA A 206 -3.08 -23.39 -12.52
CA ALA A 206 -4.51 -23.11 -12.43
C ALA A 206 -5.28 -23.99 -13.41
N GLY A 207 -6.44 -24.51 -12.99
CA GLY A 207 -7.27 -25.40 -13.82
C GLY A 207 -7.74 -24.75 -15.13
N THR A 208 -7.90 -23.42 -15.17
CA THR A 208 -8.23 -22.66 -16.38
C THR A 208 -7.43 -21.37 -16.39
N ALA A 209 -6.32 -21.34 -17.11
CA ALA A 209 -5.52 -20.12 -17.28
C ALA A 209 -6.24 -19.13 -18.21
N THR A 210 -6.32 -17.88 -17.79
CA THR A 210 -6.72 -16.78 -18.68
C THR A 210 -5.52 -16.40 -19.54
N SER A 211 -5.72 -16.30 -20.87
CA SER A 211 -4.65 -15.91 -21.79
C SER A 211 -4.53 -14.39 -21.92
N ILE A 212 -3.32 -13.92 -22.27
CA ILE A 212 -3.08 -12.54 -22.68
C ILE A 212 -2.34 -12.53 -24.02
N LYS A 213 -2.84 -11.73 -24.98
CA LYS A 213 -2.26 -11.56 -26.31
C LYS A 213 -1.75 -10.14 -26.46
N ILE A 214 -0.56 -9.98 -27.02
CA ILE A 214 -0.03 -8.70 -27.47
C ILE A 214 -0.30 -8.58 -28.97
N SER A 215 -1.17 -7.65 -29.35
CA SER A 215 -1.37 -7.31 -30.76
C SER A 215 -0.55 -6.08 -31.15
N ASP A 216 -0.40 -5.11 -30.23
CA ASP A 216 0.43 -3.91 -30.41
C ASP A 216 0.73 -3.23 -29.06
N GLY A 217 1.73 -2.33 -29.03
CA GLY A 217 1.99 -1.40 -27.92
C GLY A 217 2.55 -2.03 -26.61
N ALA A 218 3.02 -3.28 -26.67
CA ALA A 218 3.69 -3.91 -25.54
C ALA A 218 4.82 -4.85 -26.02
N MET A 219 5.81 -5.06 -25.14
CA MET A 219 6.94 -5.95 -25.40
C MET A 219 6.80 -7.29 -24.70
N VAL A 220 6.36 -7.27 -23.45
CA VAL A 220 6.15 -8.45 -22.59
C VAL A 220 4.85 -8.29 -21.87
N ALA A 221 4.08 -9.37 -21.80
CA ALA A 221 2.86 -9.45 -21.01
C ALA A 221 2.79 -10.79 -20.29
N VAL A 222 2.57 -10.74 -18.99
CA VAL A 222 2.33 -11.90 -18.12
C VAL A 222 0.98 -11.73 -17.48
N LEU A 223 0.18 -12.79 -17.51
CA LEU A 223 -1.10 -12.86 -16.83
C LEU A 223 -1.11 -14.08 -15.92
N ARG A 224 -1.22 -13.86 -14.62
CA ARG A 224 -1.27 -14.91 -13.61
C ARG A 224 -2.66 -14.99 -12.99
N SER A 225 -3.28 -16.16 -13.04
CA SER A 225 -4.60 -16.37 -12.45
C SER A 225 -4.47 -16.94 -11.04
N LEU A 226 -5.29 -16.45 -10.13
CA LEU A 226 -5.46 -17.00 -8.79
C LEU A 226 -6.92 -17.39 -8.58
N ASP A 227 -7.12 -18.62 -8.11
CA ASP A 227 -8.41 -19.14 -7.66
C ASP A 227 -8.53 -18.99 -6.14
N SER A 228 -9.76 -19.01 -5.65
CA SER A 228 -10.06 -18.96 -4.21
C SER A 228 -9.54 -17.68 -3.49
N PHE A 229 -9.50 -16.54 -4.21
CA PHE A 229 -9.16 -15.26 -3.62
C PHE A 229 -10.25 -14.78 -2.63
N ASN A 230 -9.83 -14.30 -1.46
CA ASN A 230 -10.74 -13.70 -0.49
C ASN A 230 -10.65 -12.15 -0.57
N PRO A 231 -11.62 -11.46 -1.18
CA PRO A 231 -11.59 -10.01 -1.34
C PRO A 231 -11.74 -9.24 -0.01
N LYS A 232 -12.22 -9.91 1.03
CA LYS A 232 -12.42 -9.33 2.37
C LYS A 232 -11.25 -9.60 3.32
N ALA A 233 -10.22 -10.32 2.87
CA ALA A 233 -9.04 -10.52 3.68
C ALA A 233 -8.36 -9.16 3.95
N PRO A 234 -8.03 -8.84 5.21
CA PRO A 234 -7.31 -7.61 5.52
C PRO A 234 -5.89 -7.68 4.98
N SER A 235 -5.36 -6.55 4.58
CA SER A 235 -3.92 -6.44 4.31
C SER A 235 -3.12 -6.69 5.59
N PRO A 236 -2.04 -7.47 5.56
CA PRO A 236 -1.14 -7.59 6.70
C PRO A 236 -0.65 -6.20 7.16
N ILE A 237 -0.58 -5.95 8.46
CA ILE A 237 -0.21 -4.63 9.02
C ILE A 237 1.10 -4.13 8.43
N TRP A 238 2.13 -4.97 8.37
CA TRP A 238 3.44 -4.60 7.83
C TRP A 238 3.38 -4.15 6.36
N LEU A 239 2.49 -4.75 5.55
CA LEU A 239 2.34 -4.43 4.13
C LEU A 239 1.61 -3.09 3.96
N SER A 240 0.47 -2.90 4.63
CA SER A 240 -0.28 -1.64 4.59
C SER A 240 0.58 -0.48 5.08
N ARG A 241 1.33 -0.67 6.17
CA ARG A 241 2.26 0.36 6.69
C ARG A 241 3.36 0.74 5.70
N ARG A 242 3.93 -0.22 4.95
CA ARG A 242 4.92 0.07 3.89
C ARG A 242 4.32 0.87 2.74
N VAL A 243 3.11 0.51 2.32
CA VAL A 243 2.36 1.25 1.28
C VAL A 243 2.10 2.69 1.74
N GLU A 244 1.70 2.88 3.00
CA GLU A 244 1.45 4.22 3.55
C GLU A 244 2.73 5.06 3.69
N LYS A 245 3.84 4.48 4.15
CA LYS A 245 5.13 5.17 4.28
C LYS A 245 5.66 5.73 2.95
N VAL A 246 5.32 5.10 1.83
CA VAL A 246 5.69 5.60 0.50
C VAL A 246 4.68 6.61 -0.06
N GLY A 247 3.66 6.98 0.72
CA GLY A 247 2.70 8.03 0.39
C GLY A 247 1.44 7.52 -0.34
N MET A 248 1.18 6.22 -0.34
CA MET A 248 -0.04 5.64 -0.89
C MET A 248 -1.03 5.31 0.23
N ARG A 249 -2.32 5.23 -0.09
CA ARG A 249 -3.34 4.76 0.86
C ARG A 249 -3.50 3.26 0.78
N SER A 250 -3.61 2.59 1.92
CA SER A 250 -4.09 1.22 2.00
C SER A 250 -5.60 1.19 1.74
N ILE A 251 -6.06 0.28 0.88
CA ILE A 251 -7.45 0.22 0.42
C ILE A 251 -8.03 -1.18 0.59
N SER A 252 -7.37 -2.19 0.01
CA SER A 252 -7.77 -3.60 0.07
C SER A 252 -6.56 -4.47 -0.24
N LEU A 253 -6.60 -5.74 0.14
CA LEU A 253 -5.49 -6.67 -0.06
C LEU A 253 -4.98 -6.66 -1.51
N ALA A 254 -5.87 -6.73 -2.50
CA ALA A 254 -5.47 -6.75 -3.92
C ALA A 254 -4.77 -5.45 -4.35
N VAL A 255 -5.31 -4.30 -3.95
CA VAL A 255 -4.73 -2.99 -4.28
C VAL A 255 -3.41 -2.78 -3.54
N ASP A 256 -3.36 -3.12 -2.28
CA ASP A 256 -2.17 -2.92 -1.44
C ASP A 256 -1.01 -3.82 -1.91
N VAL A 257 -1.29 -5.07 -2.26
CA VAL A 257 -0.28 -5.99 -2.81
C VAL A 257 0.23 -5.50 -4.16
N THR A 258 -0.64 -5.06 -5.08
CA THR A 258 -0.19 -4.54 -6.38
C THR A 258 0.65 -3.27 -6.23
N ASN A 259 0.27 -2.37 -5.32
CA ASN A 259 1.05 -1.18 -4.97
C ASN A 259 2.38 -1.54 -4.29
N TYR A 260 2.36 -2.47 -3.34
CA TYR A 260 3.55 -2.95 -2.65
C TYR A 260 4.59 -3.49 -3.65
N VAL A 261 4.20 -4.42 -4.52
CA VAL A 261 5.11 -5.02 -5.51
C VAL A 261 5.59 -4.00 -6.54
N MET A 262 4.72 -3.08 -6.97
CA MET A 262 5.12 -1.97 -7.84
C MET A 262 6.22 -1.12 -7.19
N VAL A 263 6.12 -0.83 -5.91
CA VAL A 263 7.13 -0.04 -5.18
C VAL A 263 8.36 -0.89 -4.85
N GLU A 264 8.19 -2.15 -4.46
CA GLU A 264 9.30 -3.06 -4.17
C GLU A 264 10.20 -3.27 -5.39
N LEU A 265 9.63 -3.65 -6.53
CA LEU A 265 10.35 -4.10 -7.73
C LEU A 265 10.42 -3.06 -8.85
N GLY A 266 9.51 -2.10 -8.89
CA GLY A 266 9.41 -1.12 -9.98
C GLY A 266 8.53 -1.57 -11.16
N GLN A 267 7.82 -2.70 -11.05
CA GLN A 267 6.90 -3.22 -12.05
C GLN A 267 5.44 -2.96 -11.62
N PRO A 268 4.73 -2.04 -12.27
CA PRO A 268 3.30 -1.86 -12.04
C PRO A 268 2.51 -3.12 -12.40
N LEU A 269 1.49 -3.40 -11.60
CA LEU A 269 0.59 -4.52 -11.77
C LEU A 269 -0.85 -4.01 -11.80
N HIS A 270 -1.73 -4.77 -12.47
CA HIS A 270 -3.16 -4.61 -12.34
C HIS A 270 -3.83 -5.95 -12.04
N ALA A 271 -4.88 -5.94 -11.24
CA ALA A 271 -5.64 -7.14 -10.91
C ALA A 271 -7.09 -6.96 -11.34
N PHE A 272 -7.56 -7.88 -12.19
CA PHE A 272 -8.93 -7.94 -12.68
C PHE A 272 -9.73 -9.00 -11.91
N ASP A 273 -11.04 -8.80 -11.76
CA ASP A 273 -11.96 -9.89 -11.47
C ASP A 273 -11.99 -10.85 -12.69
N ARG A 274 -11.41 -12.04 -12.50
CA ARG A 274 -11.27 -13.00 -13.61
C ARG A 274 -12.60 -13.47 -14.18
N ALA A 275 -13.65 -13.53 -13.35
CA ALA A 275 -14.98 -13.91 -13.81
C ALA A 275 -15.62 -12.93 -14.80
N LYS A 276 -15.11 -11.70 -14.85
CA LYS A 276 -15.57 -10.64 -15.76
C LYS A 276 -14.80 -10.59 -17.08
N ILE A 277 -13.78 -11.43 -17.27
CA ILE A 277 -12.97 -11.50 -18.52
C ILE A 277 -13.57 -12.55 -19.45
N VAL A 278 -13.78 -12.17 -20.70
CA VAL A 278 -14.34 -13.05 -21.74
C VAL A 278 -13.28 -13.37 -22.79
N ASP A 279 -13.01 -14.67 -23.02
CA ASP A 279 -12.06 -15.18 -24.03
C ASP A 279 -10.59 -14.71 -23.88
N GLY A 280 -10.19 -14.22 -22.69
CA GLY A 280 -8.85 -13.73 -22.42
C GLY A 280 -8.67 -12.25 -22.68
N LEU A 281 -7.42 -11.77 -22.52
CA LEU A 281 -7.06 -10.36 -22.68
C LEU A 281 -6.29 -10.11 -23.98
N GLU A 282 -6.45 -8.93 -24.53
CA GLU A 282 -5.70 -8.43 -25.67
C GLU A 282 -5.20 -7.01 -25.40
N ILE A 283 -3.91 -6.78 -25.60
CA ILE A 283 -3.30 -5.45 -25.60
C ILE A 283 -3.29 -4.93 -27.05
N THR A 284 -3.95 -3.81 -27.29
CA THR A 284 -4.11 -3.21 -28.62
C THR A 284 -4.51 -1.75 -28.52
N TYR A 285 -4.56 -1.05 -29.65
CA TYR A 285 -5.12 0.30 -29.68
C TYR A 285 -6.66 0.27 -29.72
N ALA A 286 -7.27 1.30 -29.13
CA ALA A 286 -8.72 1.41 -29.02
C ALA A 286 -9.38 1.65 -30.38
N VAL A 287 -10.66 1.27 -30.48
CA VAL A 287 -11.54 1.75 -31.55
C VAL A 287 -11.94 3.19 -31.23
N ASP A 288 -11.82 4.08 -32.22
CA ASP A 288 -12.15 5.51 -32.07
C ASP A 288 -13.59 5.71 -31.56
N LYS A 289 -13.75 6.68 -30.67
CA LYS A 289 -15.02 7.04 -30.00
C LYS A 289 -15.63 5.97 -29.10
N THR A 290 -14.92 4.91 -28.77
CA THR A 290 -15.38 3.95 -27.77
C THR A 290 -15.54 4.66 -26.43
N LYS A 291 -16.68 4.47 -25.77
CA LYS A 291 -16.93 4.95 -24.41
C LYS A 291 -16.43 3.93 -23.42
N PHE A 292 -15.75 4.40 -22.40
CA PHE A 292 -15.11 3.58 -21.38
C PHE A 292 -15.21 4.26 -20.02
N LYS A 293 -15.68 3.56 -18.99
CA LYS A 293 -15.79 4.07 -17.63
C LYS A 293 -14.64 3.55 -16.79
N THR A 294 -13.84 4.47 -16.25
CA THR A 294 -12.67 4.16 -15.40
C THR A 294 -13.05 4.07 -13.92
N LEU A 295 -12.14 3.46 -13.09
CA LEU A 295 -12.31 3.26 -11.65
C LEU A 295 -12.60 4.54 -10.85
N ASP A 296 -12.23 5.72 -11.36
CA ASP A 296 -12.59 7.03 -10.80
C ASP A 296 -14.02 7.49 -11.14
N ASN A 297 -14.85 6.59 -11.69
CA ASN A 297 -16.23 6.83 -12.13
C ASN A 297 -16.37 7.83 -13.29
N GLN A 298 -15.28 8.20 -13.98
CA GLN A 298 -15.34 9.09 -15.13
C GLN A 298 -15.61 8.33 -16.44
N GLU A 299 -16.59 8.79 -17.24
CA GLU A 299 -16.77 8.32 -18.61
C GLU A 299 -15.73 8.99 -19.53
N ARG A 300 -14.94 8.19 -20.23
CA ARG A 300 -13.92 8.65 -21.17
C ARG A 300 -14.26 8.22 -22.57
N VAL A 301 -13.97 9.09 -23.54
CA VAL A 301 -14.09 8.79 -24.97
C VAL A 301 -12.70 8.47 -25.49
N LEU A 302 -12.50 7.23 -25.91
CA LEU A 302 -11.23 6.75 -26.44
C LEU A 302 -10.99 7.20 -27.87
N ALA A 303 -9.72 7.39 -28.23
CA ALA A 303 -9.27 7.63 -29.58
C ALA A 303 -8.46 6.40 -30.07
N SER A 304 -8.32 6.28 -31.37
CA SER A 304 -7.53 5.23 -32.03
C SER A 304 -6.02 5.25 -31.65
N SER A 305 -5.56 6.29 -30.99
CA SER A 305 -4.20 6.40 -30.43
C SER A 305 -4.08 5.91 -28.99
N ASP A 306 -5.19 5.60 -28.31
CA ASP A 306 -5.18 5.14 -26.93
C ASP A 306 -4.87 3.65 -26.87
N LEU A 307 -3.83 3.28 -26.15
CA LEU A 307 -3.50 1.88 -25.88
C LEU A 307 -4.41 1.35 -24.77
N VAL A 308 -5.01 0.19 -24.99
CA VAL A 308 -5.96 -0.42 -24.05
C VAL A 308 -5.66 -1.90 -23.81
N VAL A 309 -6.16 -2.39 -22.69
CA VAL A 309 -6.36 -3.81 -22.44
C VAL A 309 -7.84 -4.10 -22.58
N ARG A 310 -8.18 -5.06 -23.42
CA ARG A 310 -9.56 -5.44 -23.72
C ARG A 310 -9.75 -6.95 -23.69
N ASP A 311 -10.97 -7.38 -23.61
CA ASP A 311 -11.37 -8.75 -23.94
C ASP A 311 -12.09 -8.81 -25.31
N SER A 312 -12.74 -9.92 -25.64
CA SER A 312 -13.49 -10.07 -26.89
C SER A 312 -14.71 -9.15 -26.97
N LYS A 313 -15.21 -8.61 -25.86
CA LYS A 313 -16.45 -7.82 -25.80
C LYS A 313 -16.21 -6.34 -25.55
N GLN A 314 -15.26 -5.98 -24.68
CA GLN A 314 -15.14 -4.60 -24.19
C GLN A 314 -13.70 -4.23 -23.80
N VAL A 315 -13.47 -2.93 -23.61
CA VAL A 315 -12.25 -2.40 -23.00
C VAL A 315 -12.34 -2.60 -21.50
N LEU A 316 -11.26 -3.14 -20.90
CA LEU A 316 -11.17 -3.43 -19.46
C LEU A 316 -10.21 -2.49 -18.73
N ALA A 317 -9.24 -1.90 -19.44
CA ALA A 317 -8.34 -0.91 -18.87
C ALA A 317 -7.76 0.04 -19.92
N LEU A 318 -7.51 1.28 -19.51
CA LEU A 318 -6.59 2.17 -20.22
C LEU A 318 -5.18 1.73 -19.86
N ALA A 319 -4.48 1.12 -20.79
CA ALA A 319 -3.23 0.38 -20.56
C ALA A 319 -2.23 1.18 -19.72
N GLY A 320 -1.72 0.57 -18.66
CA GLY A 320 -0.72 1.12 -17.76
C GLY A 320 -1.11 2.42 -17.05
N THR A 321 -2.37 2.83 -17.11
CA THR A 321 -2.83 4.12 -16.59
C THR A 321 -3.96 3.95 -15.57
N MET A 322 -5.09 3.34 -15.95
CA MET A 322 -6.23 3.14 -15.06
C MET A 322 -7.14 2.00 -15.51
N GLY A 323 -7.53 1.16 -14.58
CA GLY A 323 -8.49 0.08 -14.83
C GLY A 323 -9.91 0.57 -15.09
N GLY A 324 -10.73 -0.30 -15.65
CA GLY A 324 -12.16 -0.09 -15.89
C GLY A 324 -13.01 -0.52 -14.70
N LEU A 325 -14.12 0.19 -14.52
CA LEU A 325 -15.07 -0.09 -13.44
C LEU A 325 -15.71 -1.48 -13.58
N ASP A 326 -16.00 -1.91 -14.82
CA ASP A 326 -16.70 -3.17 -15.06
C ASP A 326 -15.87 -4.42 -14.76
N SER A 327 -14.54 -4.29 -14.69
CA SER A 327 -13.60 -5.37 -14.35
C SER A 327 -13.01 -5.27 -12.95
N GLU A 328 -13.51 -4.34 -12.14
CA GLU A 328 -13.06 -4.10 -10.77
C GLU A 328 -13.26 -5.32 -9.87
N ILE A 329 -12.30 -5.54 -8.97
CA ILE A 329 -12.43 -6.50 -7.86
C ILE A 329 -13.45 -5.94 -6.86
N THR A 330 -14.43 -6.78 -6.51
CA THR A 330 -15.52 -6.45 -5.57
C THR A 330 -15.55 -7.45 -4.44
N ASP A 331 -16.38 -7.20 -3.42
CA ASP A 331 -16.58 -8.12 -2.28
C ASP A 331 -17.06 -9.52 -2.67
N SER A 332 -17.54 -9.70 -3.90
CA SER A 332 -18.00 -10.98 -4.44
C SER A 332 -16.96 -11.70 -5.32
N THR A 333 -15.80 -11.07 -5.55
CA THR A 333 -14.75 -11.64 -6.40
C THR A 333 -14.08 -12.81 -5.70
N THR A 334 -14.07 -13.98 -6.35
CA THR A 334 -13.44 -15.19 -5.81
C THR A 334 -12.23 -15.66 -6.61
N SER A 335 -11.99 -15.10 -7.78
CA SER A 335 -10.82 -15.38 -8.61
C SER A 335 -10.34 -14.11 -9.28
N ILE A 336 -9.03 -13.96 -9.38
CA ILE A 336 -8.40 -12.77 -9.96
C ILE A 336 -7.41 -13.13 -11.06
N ALA A 337 -7.19 -12.20 -11.98
CA ALA A 337 -6.14 -12.26 -12.98
C ALA A 337 -5.19 -11.08 -12.78
N ILE A 338 -3.93 -11.37 -12.44
CA ILE A 338 -2.87 -10.38 -12.18
C ILE A 338 -2.12 -10.15 -13.48
N GLU A 339 -2.18 -8.93 -13.97
CA GLU A 339 -1.49 -8.44 -15.16
C GLU A 339 -0.16 -7.80 -14.78
N ALA A 340 0.92 -8.20 -15.45
CA ALA A 340 2.22 -7.54 -15.40
C ALA A 340 2.72 -7.33 -16.83
N VAL A 341 2.84 -6.08 -17.27
CA VAL A 341 3.14 -5.76 -18.67
C VAL A 341 4.23 -4.70 -18.78
N ARG A 342 5.12 -4.90 -19.75
CA ARG A 342 6.02 -3.89 -20.27
C ARG A 342 5.40 -3.27 -21.50
N PHE A 343 4.64 -2.18 -21.32
CA PHE A 343 4.04 -1.41 -22.41
C PHE A 343 5.07 -0.53 -23.14
N ASP A 344 4.72 -0.06 -24.32
CA ASP A 344 5.44 1.02 -25.00
C ASP A 344 5.37 2.30 -24.16
N PRO A 345 6.52 2.84 -23.69
CA PRO A 345 6.55 4.04 -22.88
C PRO A 345 5.91 5.26 -23.53
N ILE A 346 6.02 5.39 -24.85
CA ILE A 346 5.46 6.50 -25.61
C ILE A 346 3.93 6.40 -25.64
N ALA A 347 3.38 5.20 -25.82
CA ALA A 347 1.94 4.99 -25.79
C ALA A 347 1.36 5.32 -24.40
N ILE A 348 2.03 4.89 -23.31
CA ILE A 348 1.61 5.21 -21.95
C ILE A 348 1.67 6.73 -21.68
N ALA A 349 2.75 7.41 -22.08
CA ALA A 349 2.85 8.86 -21.95
C ALA A 349 1.75 9.61 -22.72
N LYS A 350 1.36 9.13 -23.89
CA LYS A 350 0.23 9.68 -24.66
C LYS A 350 -1.10 9.46 -23.94
N ASN A 351 -1.39 8.24 -23.45
CA ASN A 351 -2.57 7.90 -22.67
C ASN A 351 -2.69 8.83 -21.45
N SER A 352 -1.63 8.89 -20.63
CA SER A 352 -1.57 9.68 -19.41
C SER A 352 -1.89 11.17 -19.66
N ARG A 353 -1.25 11.78 -20.66
CA ARG A 353 -1.46 13.20 -21.02
C ARG A 353 -2.86 13.45 -21.58
N ARG A 354 -3.32 12.61 -22.52
CA ARG A 354 -4.61 12.79 -23.17
C ARG A 354 -5.78 12.70 -22.18
N HIS A 355 -5.71 11.75 -21.25
CA HIS A 355 -6.75 11.53 -20.26
C HIS A 355 -6.52 12.30 -18.95
N LYS A 356 -5.43 13.07 -18.82
CA LYS A 356 -5.02 13.82 -17.63
C LYS A 356 -4.91 12.91 -16.40
N LEU A 357 -4.38 11.71 -16.58
CA LEU A 357 -4.17 10.69 -15.56
C LEU A 357 -2.68 10.46 -15.35
N SER A 358 -2.09 11.16 -14.37
CA SER A 358 -0.73 10.88 -13.92
C SER A 358 -0.82 10.00 -12.68
N THR A 359 -0.56 8.70 -12.85
CA THR A 359 -0.58 7.71 -11.77
C THR A 359 0.83 7.22 -11.45
N GLU A 360 1.02 6.60 -10.29
CA GLU A 360 2.30 5.97 -9.93
C GLU A 360 2.68 4.84 -10.91
N ALA A 361 1.69 4.15 -11.47
CA ALA A 361 1.90 3.15 -12.51
C ALA A 361 2.36 3.80 -13.82
N SER A 362 1.61 4.79 -14.34
CA SER A 362 1.97 5.46 -15.61
C SER A 362 3.33 6.15 -15.53
N ARG A 363 3.68 6.75 -14.38
CA ARG A 363 4.99 7.39 -14.13
C ARG A 363 6.15 6.42 -14.27
N ARG A 364 5.98 5.15 -13.85
CA ARG A 364 7.00 4.10 -14.01
C ARG A 364 7.06 3.59 -15.44
N LEU A 365 5.90 3.30 -16.01
CA LEU A 365 5.79 2.71 -17.34
C LEU A 365 6.25 3.66 -18.46
N GLU A 366 5.95 4.97 -18.36
CA GLU A 366 6.42 5.96 -19.34
C GLU A 366 7.93 6.20 -19.32
N ARG A 367 8.60 5.88 -18.19
CA ARG A 367 10.06 5.92 -18.06
C ARG A 367 10.73 4.60 -18.47
N GLY A 368 9.93 3.57 -18.67
CA GLY A 368 10.38 2.23 -19.02
C GLY A 368 10.66 1.36 -17.78
N VAL A 369 9.99 0.24 -17.70
CA VAL A 369 10.25 -0.82 -16.73
C VAL A 369 11.08 -1.93 -17.35
N ASP A 370 11.84 -2.65 -16.54
CA ASP A 370 12.64 -3.79 -17.00
C ASP A 370 11.72 -4.92 -17.48
N PRO A 371 11.80 -5.36 -18.75
CA PRO A 371 10.93 -6.40 -19.29
C PRO A 371 11.09 -7.75 -18.59
N SER A 372 12.22 -8.01 -17.94
CA SER A 372 12.45 -9.25 -17.18
C SER A 372 11.71 -9.34 -15.87
N LEU A 373 11.14 -8.21 -15.36
CA LEU A 373 10.47 -8.17 -14.05
C LEU A 373 9.03 -8.70 -14.06
N ALA A 374 8.36 -8.73 -15.22
CA ALA A 374 6.92 -9.03 -15.28
C ALA A 374 6.58 -10.38 -14.65
N GLU A 375 7.35 -11.43 -14.93
CA GLU A 375 7.14 -12.77 -14.37
C GLU A 375 7.35 -12.77 -12.85
N PHE A 376 8.44 -12.18 -12.36
CA PHE A 376 8.79 -12.16 -10.95
C PHE A 376 7.80 -11.30 -10.13
N ALA A 377 7.38 -10.17 -10.67
CA ALA A 377 6.41 -9.29 -10.00
C ALA A 377 5.03 -9.95 -9.89
N SER A 378 4.57 -10.62 -10.95
CA SER A 378 3.31 -11.37 -10.90
C SER A 378 3.37 -12.53 -9.89
N ALA A 379 4.51 -13.23 -9.80
CA ALA A 379 4.74 -14.30 -8.83
C ALA A 379 4.73 -13.76 -7.39
N ARG A 380 5.45 -12.66 -7.15
CA ARG A 380 5.48 -12.01 -5.82
C ARG A 380 4.11 -11.51 -5.37
N ALA A 381 3.33 -10.93 -6.29
CA ALA A 381 1.97 -10.51 -5.98
C ALA A 381 1.06 -11.71 -5.65
N ALA A 382 1.16 -12.80 -6.41
CA ALA A 382 0.42 -14.03 -6.14
C ALA A 382 0.73 -14.60 -4.76
N GLU A 383 2.01 -14.68 -4.38
CA GLU A 383 2.44 -15.12 -3.05
C GLU A 383 1.76 -14.29 -1.95
N LEU A 384 1.82 -12.95 -2.04
CA LEU A 384 1.28 -12.05 -1.04
C LEU A 384 -0.26 -12.04 -0.97
N MET A 385 -0.95 -12.46 -2.04
CA MET A 385 -2.41 -12.56 -2.08
C MET A 385 -2.93 -13.90 -1.56
N ILE A 386 -2.08 -14.92 -1.48
CA ILE A 386 -2.42 -16.26 -0.98
C ILE A 386 -2.09 -16.39 0.52
N ALA A 387 -1.06 -15.68 1.00
CA ALA A 387 -0.62 -15.70 2.38
C ALA A 387 -1.63 -15.01 3.32
#